data_b64ec7f8677e5f52e7c77a9b606ec252
#
_entry.id   b64ec7f8677e5f52e7c77a9b606ec252
#
_cell.length_a   1.000
_cell.length_b   1.000
_cell.length_c   1.000
_cell.angle_alpha   90.00
_cell.angle_beta   90.00
_cell.angle_gamma   90.00
#
_symmetry.space_group_name_H-M   'P 1'
#
loop_
_entity.id
_entity.type
_entity.pdbx_description
1 polymer ?
#
loop_
_entity_poly.entity_id
_entity_poly.type
_entity_poly.pdbx_seq_one_letter_code
_entity_poly.pdbx_strand_id
1 'polypeptide(L)'
;MKKFIYLLAVAAIVAACSGNKGYVVTGTVEGGADGDTVFLQKVDGRNLVKVDSAVITKGTFTFKGVQDTAVNRYVTYRPAGKEGILMDFFLENGNININLTRDNDSATGTPSNDAYQEIRAQLNGLNKQMMTIYESMSDTTLTDEQREAKMKEMNDLQEKSMEITKAGIAKNITNLVGVHLLKNNYYYLEVDELDPLVPQIPAEFANDEVIIKIKENVEKMKATAVGQKFTDFEMETPDGKPVKLSDYVGKGKVVLIDFWASWCGPCR
;
A
#
# COMPACT_ATOMS: atom_id res chain seq x y z
N MET A 1 43.94 20.31 -54.29
CA MET A 1 42.82 19.55 -53.82
C MET A 1 43.09 19.11 -52.39
N LYS A 2 42.59 19.88 -51.40
CA LYS A 2 42.81 19.63 -49.94
C LYS A 2 41.67 18.83 -49.42
N LYS A 3 41.92 17.59 -48.96
CA LYS A 3 40.94 16.74 -48.30
C LYS A 3 40.85 17.14 -46.82
N PHE A 4 39.72 17.69 -46.40
CA PHE A 4 39.36 17.89 -44.99
C PHE A 4 38.93 16.59 -44.41
N ILE A 5 39.66 16.05 -43.43
CA ILE A 5 39.26 14.91 -42.60
C ILE A 5 38.57 15.49 -41.37
N TYR A 6 37.26 15.31 -41.29
CA TYR A 6 36.50 15.61 -40.07
C TYR A 6 36.67 14.47 -39.07
N LEU A 7 37.41 14.73 -38.02
CA LEU A 7 37.52 13.85 -36.85
C LEU A 7 36.28 14.05 -36.01
N LEU A 8 35.32 13.11 -36.07
CA LEU A 8 34.17 13.06 -35.16
C LEU A 8 34.68 12.54 -33.80
N ALA A 9 34.85 13.42 -32.84
CA ALA A 9 35.08 13.05 -31.45
C ALA A 9 33.75 12.58 -30.83
N VAL A 10 33.56 11.27 -30.78
CA VAL A 10 32.49 10.64 -29.98
C VAL A 10 32.93 10.78 -28.51
N ALA A 11 32.37 11.75 -27.82
CA ALA A 11 32.47 11.83 -26.37
C ALA A 11 31.62 10.71 -25.79
N ALA A 12 32.25 9.58 -25.46
CA ALA A 12 31.62 8.57 -24.63
C ALA A 12 31.39 9.17 -23.24
N ILE A 13 30.15 9.51 -22.95
CA ILE A 13 29.72 9.82 -21.59
C ILE A 13 29.75 8.50 -20.82
N VAL A 14 30.87 8.23 -20.17
CA VAL A 14 30.97 7.20 -19.16
C VAL A 14 30.15 7.74 -17.98
N ALA A 15 28.89 7.36 -17.88
CA ALA A 15 28.13 7.48 -16.64
C ALA A 15 28.83 6.62 -15.59
N ALA A 16 29.76 7.23 -14.86
CA ALA A 16 30.35 6.63 -13.68
C ALA A 16 29.22 6.37 -12.71
N CYS A 17 28.85 5.10 -12.54
CA CYS A 17 28.12 4.63 -11.38
C CYS A 17 28.99 4.84 -10.13
N SER A 18 29.17 6.08 -9.70
CA SER A 18 29.54 6.39 -8.33
C SER A 18 28.28 6.13 -7.51
N GLY A 19 28.19 4.93 -6.91
CA GLY A 19 27.14 4.60 -5.98
C GLY A 19 27.04 5.75 -4.97
N ASN A 20 25.93 6.50 -5.01
CA ASN A 20 25.65 7.54 -4.03
C ASN A 20 25.73 6.89 -2.65
N LYS A 21 26.71 7.30 -1.85
CA LYS A 21 26.89 6.80 -0.48
C LYS A 21 25.74 7.24 0.45
N GLY A 22 24.71 7.93 -0.05
CA GLY A 22 23.58 8.44 0.69
C GLY A 22 22.39 8.74 -0.21
N TYR A 23 21.31 9.25 0.40
CA TYR A 23 20.13 9.70 -0.33
C TYR A 23 20.13 11.22 -0.53
N VAL A 24 19.55 11.65 -1.64
CA VAL A 24 19.14 13.03 -1.90
C VAL A 24 17.67 12.96 -2.34
N VAL A 25 16.77 13.42 -1.48
CA VAL A 25 15.35 13.58 -1.80
C VAL A 25 15.15 15.02 -2.23
N THR A 26 14.76 15.26 -3.47
CA THR A 26 14.40 16.59 -3.98
C THR A 26 12.93 16.57 -4.39
N GLY A 27 12.16 17.57 -3.97
CA GLY A 27 10.74 17.59 -4.30
C GLY A 27 10.19 18.98 -4.54
N THR A 28 9.00 18.98 -5.16
CA THR A 28 8.11 20.13 -5.32
C THR A 28 6.84 19.90 -4.54
N VAL A 29 6.14 20.98 -4.19
CA VAL A 29 4.88 20.92 -3.43
C VAL A 29 3.83 21.78 -4.12
N GLU A 30 2.68 21.19 -4.39
CA GLU A 30 1.54 21.91 -4.93
C GLU A 30 1.07 22.98 -3.93
N GLY A 31 1.07 24.24 -4.39
CA GLY A 31 0.67 25.39 -3.58
C GLY A 31 1.64 25.73 -2.45
N GLY A 32 2.85 25.12 -2.43
CA GLY A 32 3.90 25.46 -1.49
C GLY A 32 4.56 26.79 -1.82
N ALA A 33 4.78 27.63 -0.80
CA ALA A 33 5.47 28.90 -0.93
C ALA A 33 6.89 28.83 -0.38
N ASP A 34 7.77 29.68 -0.89
CA ASP A 34 9.12 29.82 -0.33
C ASP A 34 9.02 30.24 1.14
N GLY A 35 9.75 29.56 2.00
CA GLY A 35 9.70 29.72 3.46
C GLY A 35 8.80 28.71 4.17
N ASP A 36 7.90 28.02 3.48
CA ASP A 36 7.11 26.93 4.06
C ASP A 36 7.97 25.73 4.41
N THR A 37 7.50 24.93 5.36
CA THR A 37 8.24 23.74 5.84
C THR A 37 7.56 22.45 5.40
N VAL A 38 8.37 21.54 4.85
CA VAL A 38 8.02 20.14 4.54
C VAL A 38 8.67 19.24 5.58
N PHE A 39 7.96 18.22 6.03
CA PHE A 39 8.45 17.28 7.04
C PHE A 39 8.67 15.90 6.44
N LEU A 40 9.81 15.29 6.75
CA LEU A 40 10.06 13.87 6.59
C LEU A 40 9.66 13.18 7.89
N GLN A 41 8.80 12.16 7.80
CA GLN A 41 8.21 11.50 8.97
C GLN A 41 8.28 9.97 8.85
N LYS A 42 8.18 9.29 9.99
CA LYS A 42 7.98 7.83 10.11
C LYS A 42 6.73 7.55 10.94
N VAL A 43 6.16 6.37 10.75
CA VAL A 43 5.15 5.85 11.67
C VAL A 43 5.84 5.27 12.91
N ASP A 44 5.33 5.63 14.08
CA ASP A 44 5.71 5.07 15.37
C ASP A 44 4.42 4.80 16.17
N GLY A 45 4.06 3.54 16.28
CA GLY A 45 2.75 3.12 16.75
C GLY A 45 1.63 3.63 15.83
N ARG A 46 0.80 4.54 16.35
CA ARG A 46 -0.30 5.19 15.60
C ARG A 46 0.01 6.62 15.17
N ASN A 47 1.22 7.09 15.41
CA ASN A 47 1.58 8.49 15.20
C ASN A 47 2.60 8.64 14.08
N LEU A 48 2.52 9.79 13.37
CA LEU A 48 3.57 10.25 12.49
C LEU A 48 4.57 11.06 13.31
N VAL A 49 5.80 10.58 13.40
CA VAL A 49 6.90 11.22 14.14
C VAL A 49 7.88 11.86 13.15
N LYS A 50 8.25 13.10 13.44
CA LYS A 50 9.21 13.84 12.61
C LYS A 50 10.59 13.18 12.65
N VAL A 51 11.17 12.94 11.47
CA VAL A 51 12.55 12.51 11.27
C VAL A 51 13.42 13.71 10.87
N ASP A 52 12.92 14.54 9.93
CA ASP A 52 13.64 15.71 9.42
C ASP A 52 12.63 16.77 8.93
N SER A 53 13.14 17.95 8.60
CA SER A 53 12.36 19.03 8.01
C SER A 53 13.21 19.86 7.02
N ALA A 54 12.58 20.30 5.94
CA ALA A 54 13.20 21.14 4.92
C ALA A 54 12.33 22.36 4.62
N VAL A 55 12.95 23.51 4.39
CA VAL A 55 12.27 24.71 3.97
C VAL A 55 12.19 24.76 2.44
N ILE A 56 11.04 25.11 1.91
CA ILE A 56 10.86 25.32 0.46
C ILE A 56 11.64 26.57 0.07
N THR A 57 12.49 26.41 -0.93
CA THR A 57 13.30 27.48 -1.50
C THR A 57 13.28 27.38 -3.03
N LYS A 58 12.86 28.45 -3.70
CA LYS A 58 12.68 28.46 -5.16
C LYS A 58 11.73 27.34 -5.65
N GLY A 59 10.65 27.11 -4.88
CA GLY A 59 9.64 26.10 -5.17
C GLY A 59 10.04 24.65 -4.93
N THR A 60 11.22 24.39 -4.33
CA THR A 60 11.72 23.03 -4.06
C THR A 60 12.12 22.84 -2.60
N PHE A 61 12.07 21.60 -2.12
CA PHE A 61 12.67 21.19 -0.85
C PHE A 61 13.69 20.09 -1.06
N THR A 62 14.61 19.89 -0.10
CA THR A 62 15.62 18.83 -0.19
C THR A 62 15.90 18.24 1.18
N PHE A 63 15.89 16.89 1.27
CA PHE A 63 16.46 16.13 2.38
C PHE A 63 17.71 15.38 1.92
N LYS A 64 18.72 15.27 2.78
CA LYS A 64 19.96 14.55 2.50
C LYS A 64 20.38 13.73 3.70
N GLY A 65 20.91 12.54 3.45
CA GLY A 65 21.42 11.69 4.52
C GLY A 65 21.94 10.35 3.98
N VAL A 66 22.09 9.40 4.89
CA VAL A 66 22.49 8.02 4.58
C VAL A 66 21.48 7.09 5.20
N GLN A 67 21.14 6.02 4.49
CA GLN A 67 20.24 4.99 4.96
C GLN A 67 20.94 3.62 4.80
N ASP A 68 20.95 2.82 5.86
CA ASP A 68 21.56 1.48 5.82
C ASP A 68 20.74 0.51 4.96
N THR A 69 19.43 0.58 5.10
CA THR A 69 18.47 -0.24 4.33
C THR A 69 17.32 0.63 3.84
N ALA A 70 16.67 0.24 2.75
CA ALA A 70 15.46 0.91 2.28
C ALA A 70 14.35 0.82 3.35
N VAL A 71 13.64 1.92 3.58
CA VAL A 71 12.56 2.00 4.58
C VAL A 71 11.40 2.84 4.06
N ASN A 72 10.16 2.50 4.48
CA ASN A 72 9.02 3.36 4.20
C ASN A 72 9.08 4.63 5.05
N ARG A 73 8.78 5.77 4.44
CA ARG A 73 8.71 7.10 5.06
C ARG A 73 7.54 7.88 4.48
N TYR A 74 7.24 9.00 5.14
CA TYR A 74 6.18 9.92 4.76
C TYR A 74 6.75 11.32 4.56
N VAL A 75 6.30 11.98 3.50
CA VAL A 75 6.50 13.42 3.31
C VAL A 75 5.18 14.12 3.55
N THR A 76 5.20 15.15 4.39
CA THR A 76 4.00 15.92 4.71
C THR A 76 4.24 17.41 4.53
N TYR A 77 3.23 18.08 4.01
CA TYR A 77 3.15 19.52 3.92
C TYR A 77 1.79 19.99 4.43
N ARG A 78 1.77 20.96 5.33
CA ARG A 78 0.55 21.51 5.92
C ARG A 78 0.57 23.04 5.85
N PRO A 79 -0.03 23.62 4.80
CA PRO A 79 -0.16 25.06 4.71
C PRO A 79 -1.14 25.59 5.76
N ALA A 80 -0.90 26.81 6.24
CA ALA A 80 -1.80 27.44 7.20
C ALA A 80 -3.23 27.60 6.64
N GLY A 81 -4.23 27.15 7.39
CA GLY A 81 -5.65 27.28 7.02
C GLY A 81 -6.12 26.42 5.86
N LYS A 82 -5.32 25.45 5.41
CA LYS A 82 -5.68 24.51 4.34
C LYS A 82 -5.43 23.07 4.77
N GLU A 83 -6.06 22.16 4.06
CA GLU A 83 -5.80 20.72 4.22
C GLU A 83 -4.37 20.37 3.81
N GLY A 84 -3.73 19.52 4.60
CA GLY A 84 -2.37 19.06 4.35
C GLY A 84 -2.29 18.03 3.22
N ILE A 85 -1.08 17.83 2.71
CA ILE A 85 -0.74 16.77 1.76
C ILE A 85 0.17 15.79 2.49
N LEU A 86 -0.12 14.49 2.35
CA LEU A 86 0.65 13.39 2.92
C LEU A 86 0.89 12.37 1.82
N MET A 87 2.14 11.96 1.63
CA MET A 87 2.54 10.92 0.70
C MET A 87 3.53 9.97 1.37
N ASP A 88 3.36 8.66 1.18
CA ASP A 88 4.34 7.66 1.51
C ASP A 88 5.29 7.38 0.34
N PHE A 89 6.53 7.04 0.65
CA PHE A 89 7.55 6.67 -0.30
C PHE A 89 8.64 5.81 0.36
N PHE A 90 9.58 5.29 -0.43
CA PHE A 90 10.70 4.51 0.07
C PHE A 90 11.97 5.38 0.14
N LEU A 91 12.48 5.56 1.35
CA LEU A 91 13.76 6.23 1.58
C LEU A 91 14.88 5.19 1.47
N GLU A 92 15.64 5.28 0.41
CA GLU A 92 16.82 4.46 0.10
C GLU A 92 17.92 5.33 -0.50
N ASN A 93 19.17 4.87 -0.48
CA ASN A 93 20.27 5.65 -1.04
C ASN A 93 20.13 5.82 -2.56
N GLY A 94 20.31 7.03 -3.01
CA GLY A 94 20.11 7.43 -4.40
C GLY A 94 19.48 8.81 -4.52
N ASN A 95 19.11 9.19 -5.74
CA ASN A 95 18.39 10.43 -6.01
C ASN A 95 16.90 10.15 -6.13
N ILE A 96 16.12 10.63 -5.17
CA ILE A 96 14.67 10.47 -5.11
C ILE A 96 14.02 11.79 -5.49
N ASN A 97 13.12 11.75 -6.47
CA ASN A 97 12.36 12.91 -6.91
C ASN A 97 10.91 12.77 -6.43
N ILE A 98 10.43 13.77 -5.70
CA ILE A 98 9.06 13.81 -5.16
C ILE A 98 8.29 14.95 -5.81
N ASN A 99 7.09 14.63 -6.32
CA ASN A 99 6.10 15.63 -6.66
C ASN A 99 4.92 15.47 -5.69
N LEU A 100 4.83 16.37 -4.71
CA LEU A 100 3.82 16.31 -3.65
C LEU A 100 2.60 17.11 -4.08
N THR A 101 1.57 16.42 -4.55
CA THR A 101 0.30 17.00 -5.00
C THR A 101 -0.88 16.26 -4.34
N ARG A 102 -2.08 16.87 -4.38
CA ARG A 102 -3.27 16.26 -3.79
C ARG A 102 -3.77 15.06 -4.60
N ASP A 103 -3.73 15.17 -5.91
CA ASP A 103 -4.44 14.24 -6.80
C ASP A 103 -3.50 13.29 -7.55
N ASN A 104 -2.21 13.61 -7.64
CA ASN A 104 -1.27 12.84 -8.44
C ASN A 104 0.17 12.99 -7.93
N ASP A 105 0.34 12.70 -6.65
CA ASP A 105 1.65 12.66 -6.03
C ASP A 105 2.52 11.52 -6.59
N SER A 106 3.83 11.70 -6.58
CA SER A 106 4.75 10.69 -7.09
C SER A 106 6.11 10.74 -6.42
N ALA A 107 6.74 9.57 -6.28
CA ALA A 107 8.14 9.41 -5.91
C ALA A 107 8.82 8.50 -6.92
N THR A 108 9.97 8.93 -7.46
CA THR A 108 10.70 8.24 -8.52
C THR A 108 12.21 8.39 -8.37
N GLY A 109 12.98 7.67 -9.19
CA GLY A 109 14.43 7.84 -9.34
C GLY A 109 15.26 6.82 -8.56
N THR A 110 14.60 5.88 -7.87
CA THR A 110 15.25 4.74 -7.22
C THR A 110 14.40 3.48 -7.41
N PRO A 111 15.00 2.27 -7.36
CA PRO A 111 14.30 1.04 -7.72
C PRO A 111 13.00 0.80 -6.97
N SER A 112 12.98 1.02 -5.63
CA SER A 112 11.77 0.81 -4.84
C SER A 112 10.67 1.83 -5.17
N ASN A 113 11.05 3.10 -5.34
CA ASN A 113 10.10 4.15 -5.68
C ASN A 113 9.54 3.98 -7.10
N ASP A 114 10.38 3.64 -8.07
CA ASP A 114 9.95 3.43 -9.47
C ASP A 114 8.97 2.24 -9.56
N ALA A 115 9.29 1.12 -8.89
CA ALA A 115 8.41 -0.06 -8.85
C ALA A 115 7.07 0.24 -8.16
N TYR A 116 7.08 1.01 -7.07
CA TYR A 116 5.86 1.40 -6.36
C TYR A 116 5.02 2.40 -7.16
N GLN A 117 5.68 3.36 -7.82
CA GLN A 117 5.01 4.35 -8.65
C GLN A 117 4.30 3.73 -9.86
N GLU A 118 4.87 2.68 -10.47
CA GLU A 118 4.21 1.92 -11.55
C GLU A 118 2.84 1.37 -11.09
N ILE A 119 2.77 0.84 -9.87
CA ILE A 119 1.54 0.30 -9.29
C ILE A 119 0.58 1.43 -8.90
N ARG A 120 1.07 2.45 -8.20
CA ARG A 120 0.26 3.61 -7.77
C ARG A 120 -0.38 4.34 -8.94
N ALA A 121 0.33 4.52 -10.05
CA ALA A 121 -0.20 5.21 -11.23
C ALA A 121 -1.42 4.49 -11.80
N GLN A 122 -1.41 3.14 -11.81
CA GLN A 122 -2.56 2.35 -12.26
C GLN A 122 -3.74 2.46 -11.28
N LEU A 123 -3.46 2.35 -9.97
CA LEU A 123 -4.48 2.44 -8.91
C LEU A 123 -5.11 3.84 -8.86
N ASN A 124 -4.32 4.90 -9.00
CA ASN A 124 -4.81 6.28 -9.02
C ASN A 124 -5.81 6.52 -10.18
N GLY A 125 -5.57 5.92 -11.34
CA GLY A 125 -6.50 5.98 -12.46
C GLY A 125 -7.87 5.35 -12.13
N LEU A 126 -7.87 4.20 -11.46
CA LEU A 126 -9.11 3.53 -11.01
C LEU A 126 -9.79 4.29 -9.88
N ASN A 127 -9.02 4.80 -8.91
CA ASN A 127 -9.55 5.57 -7.79
C ASN A 127 -10.29 6.84 -8.26
N LYS A 128 -9.77 7.53 -9.28
CA LYS A 128 -10.46 8.68 -9.87
C LYS A 128 -11.80 8.30 -10.50
N GLN A 129 -11.87 7.16 -11.20
CA GLN A 129 -13.11 6.66 -11.76
C GLN A 129 -14.12 6.30 -10.66
N MET A 130 -13.66 5.58 -9.63
CA MET A 130 -14.52 5.23 -8.47
C MET A 130 -15.04 6.47 -7.75
N MET A 131 -14.20 7.51 -7.56
CA MET A 131 -14.63 8.76 -6.95
C MET A 131 -15.70 9.47 -7.80
N THR A 132 -15.54 9.51 -9.13
CA THR A 132 -16.54 10.08 -10.04
C THR A 132 -17.89 9.35 -9.93
N ILE A 133 -17.85 8.01 -9.86
CA ILE A 133 -19.07 7.20 -9.66
C ILE A 133 -19.68 7.52 -8.32
N TYR A 134 -18.90 7.52 -7.25
CA TYR A 134 -19.36 7.80 -5.89
C TYR A 134 -20.04 9.18 -5.78
N GLU A 135 -19.41 10.23 -6.32
CA GLU A 135 -19.99 11.58 -6.37
C GLU A 135 -21.32 11.59 -7.12
N SER A 136 -21.39 10.87 -8.25
CA SER A 136 -22.62 10.77 -9.05
C SER A 136 -23.76 10.03 -8.34
N MET A 137 -23.45 9.17 -7.34
CA MET A 137 -24.47 8.46 -6.56
C MET A 137 -25.19 9.35 -5.55
N SER A 138 -24.68 10.57 -5.28
CA SER A 138 -25.35 11.56 -4.45
C SER A 138 -26.56 12.19 -5.15
N ASP A 139 -26.72 12.01 -6.47
CA ASP A 139 -27.87 12.47 -7.22
C ASP A 139 -29.15 11.74 -6.79
N THR A 140 -30.09 12.47 -6.21
CA THR A 140 -31.36 11.95 -5.72
C THR A 140 -32.36 11.62 -6.83
N THR A 141 -32.08 12.02 -8.08
CA THR A 141 -32.94 11.76 -9.23
C THR A 141 -32.64 10.41 -9.91
N LEU A 142 -31.58 9.72 -9.51
CA LEU A 142 -31.22 8.40 -10.04
C LEU A 142 -32.32 7.38 -9.75
N THR A 143 -32.71 6.61 -10.76
CA THR A 143 -33.58 5.43 -10.60
C THR A 143 -32.81 4.30 -9.89
N ASP A 144 -33.54 3.34 -9.32
CA ASP A 144 -32.92 2.16 -8.69
C ASP A 144 -32.06 1.37 -9.67
N GLU A 145 -32.51 1.21 -10.92
CA GLU A 145 -31.75 0.55 -11.99
C GLU A 145 -30.43 1.29 -12.30
N GLN A 146 -30.46 2.63 -12.34
CA GLN A 146 -29.24 3.43 -12.54
C GLN A 146 -28.27 3.31 -11.35
N ARG A 147 -28.78 3.25 -10.11
CA ARG A 147 -27.97 3.03 -8.91
C ARG A 147 -27.31 1.65 -8.95
N GLU A 148 -28.09 0.61 -9.29
CA GLU A 148 -27.57 -0.76 -9.40
C GLU A 148 -26.45 -0.85 -10.47
N ALA A 149 -26.64 -0.23 -11.63
CA ALA A 149 -25.61 -0.17 -12.67
C ALA A 149 -24.33 0.50 -12.19
N LYS A 150 -24.43 1.63 -11.46
CA LYS A 150 -23.27 2.32 -10.87
C LYS A 150 -22.58 1.50 -9.79
N MET A 151 -23.34 0.81 -8.95
CA MET A 151 -22.79 -0.12 -7.94
C MET A 151 -22.01 -1.25 -8.60
N LYS A 152 -22.54 -1.82 -9.69
CA LYS A 152 -21.85 -2.85 -10.46
C LYS A 152 -20.52 -2.32 -11.03
N GLU A 153 -20.54 -1.14 -11.67
CA GLU A 153 -19.34 -0.50 -12.19
C GLU A 153 -18.30 -0.25 -11.09
N MET A 154 -18.73 0.20 -9.91
CA MET A 154 -17.87 0.39 -8.74
C MET A 154 -17.21 -0.93 -8.32
N ASN A 155 -17.98 -2.03 -8.24
CA ASN A 155 -17.47 -3.34 -7.88
C ASN A 155 -16.44 -3.86 -8.90
N ASP A 156 -16.72 -3.71 -10.20
CA ASP A 156 -15.81 -4.10 -11.28
C ASP A 156 -14.47 -3.33 -11.20
N LEU A 157 -14.50 -2.04 -10.84
CA LEU A 157 -13.29 -1.24 -10.63
C LEU A 157 -12.52 -1.63 -9.35
N GLN A 158 -13.22 -1.98 -8.27
CA GLN A 158 -12.62 -2.48 -7.04
C GLN A 158 -11.93 -3.83 -7.26
N GLU A 159 -12.56 -4.74 -7.99
CA GLU A 159 -11.97 -6.03 -8.36
C GLU A 159 -10.68 -5.82 -9.16
N LYS A 160 -10.72 -4.97 -10.19
CA LYS A 160 -9.54 -4.63 -11.00
C LYS A 160 -8.43 -3.98 -10.17
N SER A 161 -8.78 -3.11 -9.23
CA SER A 161 -7.81 -2.51 -8.30
C SER A 161 -7.14 -3.58 -7.43
N MET A 162 -7.91 -4.56 -6.96
CA MET A 162 -7.38 -5.66 -6.18
C MET A 162 -6.47 -6.58 -7.00
N GLU A 163 -6.81 -6.87 -8.26
CA GLU A 163 -5.97 -7.64 -9.17
C GLU A 163 -4.60 -6.97 -9.39
N ILE A 164 -4.58 -5.64 -9.62
CA ILE A 164 -3.35 -4.87 -9.76
C ILE A 164 -2.52 -4.94 -8.47
N THR A 165 -3.17 -4.82 -7.32
CA THR A 165 -2.51 -4.89 -6.01
C THR A 165 -1.90 -6.27 -5.77
N LYS A 166 -2.64 -7.35 -6.02
CA LYS A 166 -2.18 -8.74 -5.90
C LYS A 166 -1.01 -9.03 -6.84
N ALA A 167 -1.09 -8.59 -8.10
CA ALA A 167 0.00 -8.70 -9.06
C ALA A 167 1.24 -7.90 -8.61
N GLY A 168 1.05 -6.71 -8.07
CA GLY A 168 2.10 -5.87 -7.50
C GLY A 168 2.81 -6.54 -6.31
N ILE A 169 2.05 -7.16 -5.41
CA ILE A 169 2.58 -7.95 -4.29
C ILE A 169 3.42 -9.10 -4.84
N ALA A 170 2.85 -9.94 -5.70
CA ALA A 170 3.52 -11.13 -6.23
C ALA A 170 4.82 -10.78 -6.99
N LYS A 171 4.79 -9.72 -7.81
CA LYS A 171 5.96 -9.24 -8.57
C LYS A 171 7.09 -8.78 -7.65
N ASN A 172 6.77 -8.23 -6.48
CA ASN A 172 7.72 -7.54 -5.60
C ASN A 172 7.90 -8.19 -4.22
N ILE A 173 7.35 -9.37 -3.95
CA ILE A 173 7.34 -9.97 -2.61
C ILE A 173 8.74 -10.21 -2.03
N THR A 174 9.76 -10.30 -2.87
CA THR A 174 11.15 -10.48 -2.48
C THR A 174 11.89 -9.17 -2.13
N ASN A 175 11.16 -8.05 -2.05
CA ASN A 175 11.72 -6.74 -1.69
C ASN A 175 10.74 -5.93 -0.82
N LEU A 176 11.19 -4.76 -0.35
CA LEU A 176 10.41 -3.87 0.52
C LEU A 176 9.06 -3.46 -0.07
N VAL A 177 8.98 -3.26 -1.40
CA VAL A 177 7.72 -2.82 -2.05
C VAL A 177 6.63 -3.87 -1.91
N GLY A 178 6.93 -5.12 -2.22
CA GLY A 178 5.98 -6.22 -2.09
C GLY A 178 5.59 -6.50 -0.65
N VAL A 179 6.55 -6.43 0.27
CA VAL A 179 6.29 -6.58 1.72
C VAL A 179 5.39 -5.44 2.22
N HIS A 180 5.64 -4.20 1.80
CA HIS A 180 4.80 -3.04 2.14
C HIS A 180 3.36 -3.21 1.61
N LEU A 181 3.21 -3.58 0.35
CA LEU A 181 1.89 -3.84 -0.25
C LEU A 181 1.17 -4.98 0.47
N LEU A 182 1.87 -6.09 0.76
CA LEU A 182 1.30 -7.22 1.48
C LEU A 182 0.81 -6.82 2.89
N LYS A 183 1.62 -6.09 3.65
CA LYS A 183 1.24 -5.62 5.00
C LYS A 183 -0.03 -4.79 5.02
N ASN A 184 -0.28 -4.03 3.96
CA ASN A 184 -1.45 -3.16 3.86
C ASN A 184 -2.68 -3.84 3.26
N ASN A 185 -2.53 -5.02 2.65
CA ASN A 185 -3.62 -5.65 1.88
C ASN A 185 -3.86 -7.14 2.21
N TYR A 186 -3.09 -7.77 3.11
CA TYR A 186 -3.15 -9.22 3.34
C TYR A 186 -4.54 -9.76 3.72
N TYR A 187 -5.38 -8.94 4.34
CA TYR A 187 -6.73 -9.34 4.75
C TYR A 187 -7.75 -9.39 3.61
N TYR A 188 -7.35 -8.99 2.39
CA TYR A 188 -8.14 -9.18 1.17
C TYR A 188 -7.66 -10.38 0.34
N LEU A 189 -6.61 -11.07 0.78
CA LEU A 189 -6.06 -12.23 0.09
C LEU A 189 -6.55 -13.51 0.74
N GLU A 190 -6.87 -14.49 -0.10
CA GLU A 190 -7.24 -15.82 0.34
C GLU A 190 -6.00 -16.66 0.71
N VAL A 191 -6.22 -17.79 1.37
CA VAL A 191 -5.11 -18.64 1.85
C VAL A 191 -4.25 -19.18 0.71
N ASP A 192 -4.84 -19.56 -0.40
CA ASP A 192 -4.16 -20.06 -1.60
C ASP A 192 -3.31 -18.98 -2.30
N GLU A 193 -3.64 -17.70 -2.09
CA GLU A 193 -2.86 -16.56 -2.56
C GLU A 193 -1.72 -16.22 -1.58
N LEU A 194 -1.97 -16.29 -0.27
CA LEU A 194 -0.99 -15.93 0.76
C LEU A 194 0.08 -17.00 0.98
N ASP A 195 -0.29 -18.29 0.98
CA ASP A 195 0.59 -19.41 1.30
C ASP A 195 1.84 -19.47 0.39
N PRO A 196 1.75 -19.26 -0.93
CA PRO A 196 2.94 -19.23 -1.79
C PRO A 196 3.79 -17.96 -1.64
N LEU A 197 3.25 -16.86 -1.10
CA LEU A 197 3.97 -15.59 -0.92
C LEU A 197 4.81 -15.57 0.36
N VAL A 198 4.27 -16.12 1.44
CA VAL A 198 4.90 -16.08 2.78
C VAL A 198 6.34 -16.59 2.81
N PRO A 199 6.71 -17.73 2.15
CA PRO A 199 8.08 -18.22 2.11
C PRO A 199 9.05 -17.33 1.35
N GLN A 200 8.56 -16.44 0.49
CA GLN A 200 9.36 -15.56 -0.36
C GLN A 200 9.71 -14.22 0.35
N ILE A 201 9.10 -13.94 1.51
CA ILE A 201 9.37 -12.73 2.26
C ILE A 201 10.82 -12.72 2.74
N PRO A 202 11.61 -11.65 2.49
CA PRO A 202 13.00 -11.58 2.90
C PRO A 202 13.18 -11.73 4.42
N ALA A 203 14.27 -12.38 4.82
CA ALA A 203 14.56 -12.67 6.22
C ALA A 203 14.70 -11.41 7.11
N GLU A 204 15.04 -10.28 6.52
CA GLU A 204 15.12 -8.99 7.23
C GLU A 204 13.78 -8.54 7.83
N PHE A 205 12.65 -9.00 7.28
CA PHE A 205 11.30 -8.73 7.78
C PHE A 205 10.79 -9.81 8.76
N ALA A 206 11.60 -10.80 9.13
CA ALA A 206 11.16 -11.92 9.96
C ALA A 206 10.64 -11.50 11.34
N ASN A 207 11.15 -10.38 11.88
CA ASN A 207 10.77 -9.83 13.17
C ASN A 207 9.72 -8.68 13.07
N ASP A 208 9.19 -8.41 11.89
CA ASP A 208 8.11 -7.43 11.72
C ASP A 208 6.80 -8.02 12.28
N GLU A 209 6.16 -7.30 13.22
CA GLU A 209 4.95 -7.77 13.91
C GLU A 209 3.80 -8.10 12.96
N VAL A 210 3.65 -7.34 11.86
CA VAL A 210 2.60 -7.58 10.87
C VAL A 210 2.91 -8.83 10.06
N ILE A 211 4.17 -9.05 9.70
CA ILE A 211 4.60 -10.27 8.99
C ILE A 211 4.42 -11.50 9.86
N ILE A 212 4.73 -11.41 11.16
CA ILE A 212 4.46 -12.50 12.11
C ILE A 212 2.96 -12.82 12.12
N LYS A 213 2.10 -11.82 12.24
CA LYS A 213 0.64 -11.99 12.20
C LYS A 213 0.15 -12.61 10.89
N ILE A 214 0.69 -12.18 9.75
CA ILE A 214 0.33 -12.76 8.45
C ILE A 214 0.65 -14.27 8.43
N LYS A 215 1.85 -14.66 8.88
CA LYS A 215 2.25 -16.07 8.97
C LYS A 215 1.32 -16.89 9.86
N GLU A 216 1.01 -16.37 11.04
CA GLU A 216 0.08 -17.03 11.96
C GLU A 216 -1.33 -17.14 11.37
N ASN A 217 -1.81 -16.10 10.68
CA ASN A 217 -3.12 -16.12 10.03
C ASN A 217 -3.17 -17.15 8.91
N VAL A 218 -2.13 -17.24 8.08
CA VAL A 218 -2.06 -18.25 7.02
C VAL A 218 -2.19 -19.66 7.60
N GLU A 219 -1.49 -19.98 8.69
CA GLU A 219 -1.60 -21.30 9.33
C GLU A 219 -3.00 -21.55 9.89
N LYS A 220 -3.65 -20.53 10.48
CA LYS A 220 -5.06 -20.63 10.94
C LYS A 220 -6.02 -20.84 9.78
N MET A 221 -5.87 -20.08 8.69
CA MET A 221 -6.70 -20.23 7.49
C MET A 221 -6.53 -21.60 6.85
N LYS A 222 -5.32 -22.14 6.79
CA LYS A 222 -5.05 -23.50 6.32
C LYS A 222 -5.73 -24.56 7.17
N ALA A 223 -5.71 -24.38 8.49
CA ALA A 223 -6.36 -25.31 9.42
C ALA A 223 -7.91 -25.32 9.33
N THR A 224 -8.49 -24.23 8.80
CA THR A 224 -9.94 -24.07 8.66
C THR A 224 -10.43 -24.03 7.21
N ALA A 225 -9.55 -24.32 6.24
CA ALA A 225 -9.87 -24.33 4.83
C ALA A 225 -10.94 -25.37 4.49
N VAL A 226 -11.62 -25.17 3.36
CA VAL A 226 -12.61 -26.14 2.85
C VAL A 226 -12.01 -27.54 2.74
N GLY A 227 -12.72 -28.54 3.25
CA GLY A 227 -12.25 -29.93 3.29
C GLY A 227 -11.46 -30.29 4.55
N GLN A 228 -11.08 -29.34 5.38
CA GLN A 228 -10.44 -29.63 6.67
C GLN A 228 -11.46 -30.05 7.73
N LYS A 229 -10.99 -30.82 8.72
CA LYS A 229 -11.81 -31.14 9.88
C LYS A 229 -12.04 -29.84 10.67
N PHE A 230 -13.30 -29.61 11.10
CA PHE A 230 -13.64 -28.46 11.92
C PHE A 230 -12.79 -28.43 13.21
N THR A 231 -12.44 -27.23 13.64
CA THR A 231 -11.81 -26.98 14.93
C THR A 231 -12.88 -26.88 16.00
N ASP A 232 -12.85 -27.75 17.01
CA ASP A 232 -13.82 -27.71 18.11
C ASP A 232 -13.53 -26.52 19.03
N PHE A 233 -14.59 -25.93 19.55
CA PHE A 233 -14.50 -24.88 20.56
C PHE A 233 -15.69 -24.99 21.52
N GLU A 234 -15.51 -24.44 22.71
CA GLU A 234 -16.51 -24.39 23.76
C GLU A 234 -16.96 -22.94 23.96
N MET A 235 -18.27 -22.73 24.13
CA MET A 235 -18.91 -21.45 24.46
C MET A 235 -19.99 -21.67 25.51
N GLU A 236 -20.39 -20.60 26.18
CA GLU A 236 -21.55 -20.61 27.07
C GLU A 236 -22.81 -20.21 26.31
N THR A 237 -23.92 -20.92 26.56
CA THR A 237 -25.23 -20.49 26.13
C THR A 237 -25.70 -19.26 26.93
N PRO A 238 -26.74 -18.53 26.52
CA PRO A 238 -27.25 -17.37 27.27
C PRO A 238 -27.65 -17.68 28.73
N ASP A 239 -27.95 -18.94 29.03
CA ASP A 239 -28.27 -19.43 30.38
C ASP A 239 -27.02 -19.97 31.13
N GLY A 240 -25.82 -19.74 30.61
CA GLY A 240 -24.57 -20.06 31.27
C GLY A 240 -24.14 -21.52 31.21
N LYS A 241 -24.72 -22.32 30.31
CA LYS A 241 -24.33 -23.72 30.14
C LYS A 241 -23.25 -23.86 29.08
N PRO A 242 -22.14 -24.61 29.36
CA PRO A 242 -21.13 -24.88 28.36
C PRO A 242 -21.68 -25.78 27.24
N VAL A 243 -21.37 -25.44 26.00
CA VAL A 243 -21.64 -26.21 24.80
C VAL A 243 -20.43 -26.23 23.89
N LYS A 244 -20.22 -27.33 23.17
CA LYS A 244 -19.16 -27.51 22.21
C LYS A 244 -19.71 -27.59 20.80
N LEU A 245 -18.92 -27.14 19.82
CA LEU A 245 -19.30 -27.32 18.43
C LEU A 245 -19.48 -28.81 18.07
N SER A 246 -18.67 -29.69 18.66
CA SER A 246 -18.77 -31.15 18.52
C SER A 246 -20.11 -31.73 19.02
N ASP A 247 -20.84 -30.99 19.86
CA ASP A 247 -22.21 -31.42 20.28
C ASP A 247 -23.22 -31.37 19.14
N TYR A 248 -22.93 -30.62 18.08
CA TYR A 248 -23.81 -30.38 16.94
C TYR A 248 -23.29 -30.99 15.64
N VAL A 249 -21.98 -30.97 15.41
CA VAL A 249 -21.37 -31.48 14.16
C VAL A 249 -21.39 -33.02 14.11
N GLY A 250 -21.60 -33.57 12.91
CA GLY A 250 -21.59 -35.03 12.68
C GLY A 250 -22.86 -35.77 13.10
N LYS A 251 -23.94 -35.06 13.48
CA LYS A 251 -25.24 -35.62 13.84
C LYS A 251 -26.19 -35.82 12.65
N GLY A 252 -25.65 -35.98 11.44
CA GLY A 252 -26.43 -36.24 10.22
C GLY A 252 -27.11 -35.03 9.59
N LYS A 253 -26.70 -33.79 9.98
CA LYS A 253 -27.23 -32.52 9.43
C LYS A 253 -26.08 -31.58 9.09
N VAL A 254 -26.35 -30.64 8.17
CA VAL A 254 -25.48 -29.50 7.93
C VAL A 254 -25.58 -28.54 9.13
N VAL A 255 -24.44 -28.07 9.62
CA VAL A 255 -24.35 -27.07 10.69
C VAL A 255 -23.81 -25.77 10.08
N LEU A 256 -24.57 -24.69 10.21
CA LEU A 256 -24.18 -23.35 9.88
C LEU A 256 -23.68 -22.66 11.16
N ILE A 257 -22.48 -22.08 11.11
CA ILE A 257 -21.94 -21.28 12.21
C ILE A 257 -21.95 -19.81 11.74
N ASP A 258 -22.63 -18.96 12.48
CA ASP A 258 -22.67 -17.52 12.26
C ASP A 258 -21.97 -16.80 13.41
N PHE A 259 -20.90 -16.06 13.08
CA PHE A 259 -20.15 -15.23 14.04
C PHE A 259 -20.65 -13.79 13.93
N TRP A 260 -21.35 -13.32 14.95
CA TRP A 260 -21.89 -11.97 14.98
C TRP A 260 -21.54 -11.23 16.28
N ALA A 261 -21.69 -9.92 16.27
CA ALA A 261 -21.53 -9.09 17.47
C ALA A 261 -22.61 -8.01 17.54
N SER A 262 -23.00 -7.62 18.75
CA SER A 262 -24.06 -6.61 18.97
C SER A 262 -23.74 -5.23 18.40
N TRP A 263 -22.46 -4.90 18.24
CA TRP A 263 -21.96 -3.67 17.64
C TRP A 263 -21.72 -3.76 16.11
N CYS A 264 -21.84 -4.94 15.53
CA CYS A 264 -21.68 -5.15 14.09
C CYS A 264 -22.98 -4.79 13.37
N GLY A 265 -23.03 -3.61 12.74
CA GLY A 265 -24.21 -3.15 11.98
C GLY A 265 -24.62 -4.11 10.87
N PRO A 266 -23.72 -4.56 9.98
CA PRO A 266 -24.05 -5.51 8.90
C PRO A 266 -24.47 -6.91 9.39
N CYS A 267 -24.14 -7.29 10.64
CA CYS A 267 -24.50 -8.59 11.21
C CYS A 267 -25.93 -8.62 11.80
N ARG A 268 -26.64 -7.51 11.76
CA ARG A 268 -28.01 -7.32 12.23
C ARG A 268 -28.95 -7.11 11.08
#